data_69e1e53050dc92590d0fb6b4cc77b9ec
#
_entry.id   69e1e53050dc92590d0fb6b4cc77b9ec
#
_cell.length_a   1.000
_cell.length_b   1.000
_cell.length_c   1.000
_cell.angle_alpha   90.00
_cell.angle_beta   90.00
_cell.angle_gamma   90.00
#
_symmetry.space_group_name_H-M   'P 1'
#
loop_
_entity.id
_entity.type
_entity.pdbx_description
1 polymer ?
#
loop_
_entity_poly.entity_id
_entity_poly.type
_entity_poly.pdbx_seq_one_letter_code
_entity_poly.pdbx_strand_id
1 'polypeptide(L)'
;MNLPNAITVSRLFLTAGFIIFVAWESTWGHLTALILFIIAAASDFLDGWLARKLNLVTPLGKLLDPLADKILVCSAFVFLTAMELCPVWITALIIGREFLVTGLRQIAIEAGQVLAADNLGKWKTGFQLTYLISGMVWLTLGTMDSLGPFLGFFRWLTTPWGEGAWLMPISLFLAVALTVISGWHYLW
;
A
#
# COMPACT_ATOMS: atom_id res chain seq x y z
N MET A 1 18.29 9.24 18.07
CA MET A 1 17.24 8.51 17.34
C MET A 1 17.76 7.11 17.06
N ASN A 2 17.07 6.07 17.51
CA ASN A 2 17.47 4.70 17.19
C ASN A 2 17.15 4.39 15.74
N LEU A 3 17.95 3.55 15.08
CA LEU A 3 17.86 3.21 13.67
C LEU A 3 16.40 2.89 13.22
N PRO A 4 15.61 2.04 13.92
CA PRO A 4 14.22 1.78 13.55
C PRO A 4 13.35 3.03 13.50
N ASN A 5 13.44 3.90 14.50
CA ASN A 5 12.66 5.16 14.51
C ASN A 5 13.03 6.09 13.34
N ALA A 6 14.32 6.11 12.94
CA ALA A 6 14.75 6.90 11.80
C ALA A 6 14.09 6.41 10.50
N ILE A 7 13.94 5.10 10.34
CA ILE A 7 13.36 4.49 9.14
C ILE A 7 11.84 4.75 9.10
N THR A 8 11.12 4.59 10.23
CA THR A 8 9.69 4.95 10.29
C THR A 8 9.45 6.42 9.95
N VAL A 9 10.28 7.33 10.50
CA VAL A 9 10.20 8.76 10.19
C VAL A 9 10.52 9.04 8.73
N SER A 10 11.55 8.39 8.17
CA SER A 10 11.86 8.53 6.72
C SER A 10 10.72 8.08 5.83
N ARG A 11 9.97 7.01 6.20
CA ARG A 11 8.78 6.55 5.48
C ARG A 11 7.67 7.61 5.50
N LEU A 12 7.45 8.31 6.61
CA LEU A 12 6.49 9.41 6.66
C LEU A 12 6.88 10.54 5.72
N PHE A 13 8.18 10.89 5.63
CA PHE A 13 8.67 11.86 4.65
C PHE A 13 8.51 11.37 3.21
N LEU A 14 8.80 10.10 2.92
CA LEU A 14 8.56 9.50 1.61
C LEU A 14 7.07 9.52 1.24
N THR A 15 6.19 9.25 2.20
CA THR A 15 4.74 9.31 2.00
C THR A 15 4.27 10.74 1.74
N ALA A 16 4.79 11.73 2.48
CA ALA A 16 4.50 13.14 2.23
C ALA A 16 4.98 13.56 0.83
N GLY A 17 6.19 13.16 0.44
CA GLY A 17 6.71 13.34 -0.91
C GLY A 17 5.82 12.69 -1.96
N PHE A 18 5.41 11.44 -1.75
CA PHE A 18 4.46 10.74 -2.63
C PHE A 18 3.18 11.57 -2.85
N ILE A 19 2.54 12.06 -1.77
CA ILE A 19 1.31 12.85 -1.84
C ILE A 19 1.53 14.15 -2.64
N ILE A 20 2.66 14.84 -2.42
CA ILE A 20 3.00 16.06 -3.15
C ILE A 20 3.18 15.79 -4.64
N PHE A 21 3.95 14.77 -5.01
CA PHE A 21 4.23 14.45 -6.41
C PHE A 21 3.05 13.86 -7.17
N VAL A 22 2.16 13.12 -6.48
CA VAL A 22 0.90 12.65 -7.04
C VAL A 22 -0.03 13.81 -7.41
N ALA A 23 -0.05 14.86 -6.61
CA ALA A 23 -0.84 16.07 -6.90
C ALA A 23 -0.26 16.90 -8.06
N TRP A 24 0.96 16.59 -8.50
CA TRP A 24 1.59 17.26 -9.64
C TRP A 24 1.27 16.49 -10.92
N GLU A 25 0.22 16.92 -11.63
CA GLU A 25 -0.32 16.29 -12.85
C GLU A 25 0.65 16.39 -14.05
N SER A 26 1.79 15.71 -13.95
CA SER A 26 2.78 15.62 -15.01
C SER A 26 3.39 14.21 -15.06
N THR A 27 3.97 13.83 -16.20
CA THR A 27 4.71 12.57 -16.36
C THR A 27 5.80 12.42 -15.31
N TRP A 28 6.56 13.46 -15.04
CA TRP A 28 7.61 13.47 -14.02
C TRP A 28 7.03 13.38 -12.59
N GLY A 29 5.87 14.01 -12.34
CA GLY A 29 5.16 13.91 -11.07
C GLY A 29 4.73 12.46 -10.79
N HIS A 30 4.03 11.83 -11.72
CA HIS A 30 3.57 10.45 -11.58
C HIS A 30 4.74 9.45 -11.48
N LEU A 31 5.81 9.63 -12.28
CA LEU A 31 6.99 8.77 -12.20
C LEU A 31 7.70 8.90 -10.84
N THR A 32 7.89 10.13 -10.36
CA THR A 32 8.51 10.36 -9.04
C THR A 32 7.65 9.79 -7.92
N ALA A 33 6.33 9.98 -7.98
CA ALA A 33 5.39 9.41 -7.01
C ALA A 33 5.45 7.87 -7.00
N LEU A 34 5.49 7.22 -8.16
CA LEU A 34 5.64 5.77 -8.29
C LEU A 34 6.95 5.28 -7.64
N ILE A 35 8.07 5.96 -7.91
CA ILE A 35 9.38 5.61 -7.33
C ILE A 35 9.35 5.76 -5.81
N LEU A 36 8.82 6.88 -5.30
CA LEU A 36 8.70 7.14 -3.86
C LEU A 36 7.81 6.09 -3.17
N PHE A 37 6.69 5.71 -3.81
CA PHE A 37 5.81 4.67 -3.31
C PHE A 37 6.51 3.31 -3.20
N ILE A 38 7.23 2.89 -4.25
CA ILE A 38 7.98 1.63 -4.27
C ILE A 38 9.08 1.63 -3.19
N ILE A 39 9.83 2.73 -3.06
CA ILE A 39 10.88 2.86 -2.04
C ILE A 39 10.26 2.79 -0.64
N ALA A 40 9.16 3.50 -0.38
CA ALA A 40 8.50 3.50 0.92
C ALA A 40 7.92 2.11 1.27
N ALA A 41 7.31 1.42 0.30
CA ALA A 41 6.79 0.07 0.50
C ALA A 41 7.91 -0.97 0.72
N ALA A 42 9.03 -0.85 -0.01
CA ALA A 42 10.20 -1.71 0.17
C ALA A 42 10.89 -1.46 1.54
N SER A 43 10.95 -0.20 1.99
CA SER A 43 11.51 0.16 3.29
C SER A 43 10.75 -0.52 4.43
N ASP A 44 9.42 -0.61 4.35
CA ASP A 44 8.61 -1.30 5.36
C ASP A 44 9.00 -2.78 5.53
N PHE A 45 9.24 -3.48 4.42
CA PHE A 45 9.69 -4.86 4.46
C PHE A 45 11.08 -5.01 5.10
N LEU A 46 12.00 -4.08 4.82
CA LEU A 46 13.36 -4.07 5.37
C LEU A 46 13.36 -3.76 6.87
N ASP A 47 12.51 -2.82 7.32
CA ASP A 47 12.41 -2.40 8.72
C ASP A 47 11.91 -3.52 9.61
N GLY A 48 10.86 -4.21 9.20
CA GLY A 48 10.31 -5.33 9.92
C GLY A 48 11.34 -6.49 10.07
N TRP A 49 12.24 -6.66 9.11
CA TRP A 49 13.33 -7.64 9.19
C TRP A 49 14.45 -7.15 10.11
N LEU A 50 14.85 -5.88 9.99
CA LEU A 50 15.97 -5.30 10.76
C LEU A 50 15.63 -5.11 12.23
N ALA A 51 14.43 -4.62 12.55
CA ALA A 51 13.96 -4.44 13.92
C ALA A 51 13.92 -5.76 14.70
N ARG A 52 13.48 -6.86 14.04
CA ARG A 52 13.49 -8.20 14.63
C ARG A 52 14.91 -8.70 14.88
N LYS A 53 15.86 -8.39 14.00
CA LYS A 53 17.26 -8.83 14.12
C LYS A 53 18.04 -8.08 15.20
N LEU A 54 17.71 -6.80 15.44
CA LEU A 54 18.46 -5.93 16.34
C LEU A 54 17.84 -5.78 17.75
N ASN A 55 16.64 -6.33 18.00
CA ASN A 55 15.90 -6.20 19.27
C ASN A 55 15.75 -4.75 19.78
N LEU A 56 15.75 -3.76 18.87
CA LEU A 56 15.66 -2.33 19.17
C LEU A 56 14.22 -1.83 19.03
N VAL A 57 13.37 -2.18 19.99
CA VAL A 57 11.97 -1.75 19.98
C VAL A 57 11.78 -0.57 20.92
N THR A 58 11.29 0.57 20.39
CA THR A 58 11.00 1.76 21.18
C THR A 58 9.49 1.96 21.35
N PRO A 59 9.02 2.59 22.46
CA PRO A 59 7.59 2.88 22.64
C PRO A 59 7.01 3.75 21.52
N LEU A 60 7.77 4.73 21.04
CA LEU A 60 7.38 5.61 19.94
C LEU A 60 7.28 4.84 18.60
N GLY A 61 8.24 3.94 18.31
CA GLY A 61 8.21 3.10 17.13
C GLY A 61 6.98 2.19 17.11
N LYS A 62 6.67 1.54 18.23
CA LYS A 62 5.47 0.68 18.37
C LYS A 62 4.17 1.40 18.00
N LEU A 63 4.08 2.70 18.22
CA LEU A 63 2.90 3.51 17.90
C LEU A 63 2.94 4.00 16.45
N LEU A 64 4.09 4.48 15.97
CA LEU A 64 4.23 5.09 14.65
C LEU A 64 4.29 4.08 13.53
N ASP A 65 4.92 2.90 13.73
CA ASP A 65 5.09 1.89 12.68
C ASP A 65 3.75 1.44 12.05
N PRO A 66 2.71 1.02 12.84
CA PRO A 66 1.45 0.62 12.26
C PRO A 66 0.71 1.76 11.56
N LEU A 67 0.98 3.01 11.96
CA LEU A 67 0.35 4.18 11.37
C LEU A 67 1.02 4.57 10.06
N ALA A 68 2.35 4.63 10.02
CA ALA A 68 3.14 4.99 8.85
C ALA A 68 2.89 4.03 7.66
N ASP A 69 2.84 2.72 7.95
CA ASP A 69 2.51 1.68 6.97
C ASP A 69 1.14 1.94 6.30
N LYS A 70 0.14 2.26 7.11
CA LYS A 70 -1.22 2.44 6.61
C LYS A 70 -1.45 3.75 5.88
N ILE A 71 -0.81 4.85 6.31
CA ILE A 71 -0.95 6.14 5.64
C ILE A 71 -0.51 6.05 4.18
N LEU A 72 0.61 5.37 3.87
CA LEU A 72 1.09 5.21 2.50
C LEU A 72 0.06 4.49 1.61
N VAL A 73 -0.40 3.31 2.05
CA VAL A 73 -1.35 2.48 1.28
C VAL A 73 -2.70 3.19 1.13
N CYS A 74 -3.21 3.82 2.21
CA CYS A 74 -4.46 4.58 2.16
C CYS A 74 -4.37 5.76 1.20
N SER A 75 -3.28 6.53 1.23
CA SER A 75 -3.06 7.66 0.32
C SER A 75 -3.04 7.21 -1.14
N ALA A 76 -2.42 6.06 -1.42
CA ALA A 76 -2.38 5.50 -2.76
C ALA A 76 -3.77 5.04 -3.25
N PHE A 77 -4.58 4.41 -2.40
CA PHE A 77 -5.97 4.06 -2.74
C PHE A 77 -6.82 5.31 -2.99
N VAL A 78 -6.69 6.33 -2.15
CA VAL A 78 -7.39 7.62 -2.33
C VAL A 78 -6.99 8.26 -3.66
N PHE A 79 -5.70 8.24 -4.00
CA PHE A 79 -5.22 8.74 -5.29
C PHE A 79 -5.81 7.97 -6.48
N LEU A 80 -5.75 6.63 -6.48
CA LEU A 80 -6.35 5.84 -7.57
C LEU A 80 -7.87 6.02 -7.66
N THR A 81 -8.53 6.32 -6.53
CA THR A 81 -9.96 6.67 -6.53
C THR A 81 -10.21 8.02 -7.19
N ALA A 82 -9.37 9.01 -6.91
CA ALA A 82 -9.43 10.33 -7.56
C ALA A 82 -9.17 10.24 -9.07
N MET A 83 -8.37 9.27 -9.51
CA MET A 83 -8.10 8.97 -10.93
C MET A 83 -9.15 8.02 -11.56
N GLU A 84 -10.28 7.77 -10.90
CA GLU A 84 -11.38 6.90 -11.35
C GLU A 84 -10.97 5.43 -11.62
N LEU A 85 -9.79 5.01 -11.14
CA LEU A 85 -9.30 3.64 -11.28
C LEU A 85 -9.85 2.70 -10.20
N CYS A 86 -10.21 3.23 -9.02
CA CYS A 86 -10.78 2.47 -7.92
C CYS A 86 -12.15 3.02 -7.51
N PRO A 87 -13.20 2.20 -7.43
CA PRO A 87 -14.49 2.66 -6.90
C PRO A 87 -14.38 3.13 -5.44
N VAL A 88 -15.04 4.25 -5.12
CA VAL A 88 -15.01 4.88 -3.78
C VAL A 88 -15.36 3.89 -2.66
N TRP A 89 -16.37 3.02 -2.87
CA TRP A 89 -16.79 2.05 -1.87
C TRP A 89 -15.73 0.97 -1.59
N ILE A 90 -14.92 0.58 -2.58
CA ILE A 90 -13.80 -0.35 -2.39
C ILE A 90 -12.72 0.30 -1.54
N THR A 91 -12.35 1.53 -1.85
CA THR A 91 -11.38 2.30 -1.07
C THR A 91 -11.84 2.46 0.38
N ALA A 92 -13.11 2.85 0.60
CA ALA A 92 -13.69 2.98 1.93
C ALA A 92 -13.67 1.65 2.71
N LEU A 93 -14.01 0.54 2.05
CA LEU A 93 -14.00 -0.80 2.64
C LEU A 93 -12.58 -1.22 3.06
N ILE A 94 -11.60 -1.03 2.16
CA ILE A 94 -10.20 -1.39 2.45
C ILE A 94 -9.66 -0.55 3.61
N ILE A 95 -9.81 0.78 3.55
CA ILE A 95 -9.33 1.71 4.59
C ILE A 95 -10.02 1.39 5.91
N GLY A 96 -11.35 1.28 5.94
CA GLY A 96 -12.11 0.99 7.14
C GLY A 96 -11.66 -0.31 7.82
N ARG A 97 -11.48 -1.38 7.03
CA ARG A 97 -10.97 -2.65 7.55
C ARG A 97 -9.54 -2.53 8.07
N GLU A 98 -8.65 -1.80 7.39
CA GLU A 98 -7.26 -1.62 7.85
C GLU A 98 -7.20 -0.99 9.24
N PHE A 99 -7.96 0.06 9.46
CA PHE A 99 -8.01 0.73 10.76
C PHE A 99 -8.74 -0.11 11.81
N LEU A 100 -9.86 -0.73 11.46
CA LEU A 100 -10.64 -1.57 12.38
C LEU A 100 -9.80 -2.74 12.91
N VAL A 101 -9.16 -3.52 12.03
CA VAL A 101 -8.37 -4.67 12.46
C VAL A 101 -7.11 -4.23 13.22
N THR A 102 -6.51 -3.10 12.87
CA THR A 102 -5.36 -2.57 13.60
C THR A 102 -5.76 -2.13 15.01
N GLY A 103 -6.90 -1.44 15.14
CA GLY A 103 -7.44 -1.05 16.43
C GLY A 103 -7.80 -2.24 17.31
N LEU A 104 -8.50 -3.24 16.77
CA LEU A 104 -8.83 -4.47 17.50
C LEU A 104 -7.58 -5.21 17.97
N ARG A 105 -6.55 -5.30 17.12
CA ARG A 105 -5.28 -5.94 17.50
C ARG A 105 -4.58 -5.17 18.63
N GLN A 106 -4.63 -3.83 18.59
CA GLN A 106 -4.04 -3.01 19.64
C GLN A 106 -4.73 -3.23 20.98
N ILE A 107 -6.07 -3.22 21.00
CA ILE A 107 -6.88 -3.51 22.19
C ILE A 107 -6.60 -4.91 22.74
N ALA A 108 -6.49 -5.92 21.87
CA ALA A 108 -6.20 -7.28 22.28
C ALA A 108 -4.80 -7.41 22.93
N ILE A 109 -3.78 -6.73 22.37
CA ILE A 109 -2.43 -6.69 22.95
C ILE A 109 -2.45 -6.04 24.33
N GLU A 110 -3.18 -4.95 24.50
CA GLU A 110 -3.33 -4.27 25.82
C GLU A 110 -4.05 -5.15 26.83
N ALA A 111 -4.99 -6.00 26.36
CA ALA A 111 -5.66 -7.01 27.18
C ALA A 111 -4.81 -8.28 27.43
N GLY A 112 -3.54 -8.30 27.01
CA GLY A 112 -2.64 -9.44 27.19
C GLY A 112 -2.89 -10.63 26.26
N GLN A 113 -3.74 -10.45 25.23
CA GLN A 113 -4.02 -11.48 24.23
C GLN A 113 -3.12 -11.29 23.01
N VAL A 114 -2.42 -12.36 22.61
CA VAL A 114 -1.60 -12.35 21.38
C VAL A 114 -2.43 -12.87 20.22
N LEU A 115 -2.95 -11.97 19.40
CA LEU A 115 -3.59 -12.35 18.14
C LEU A 115 -2.50 -12.74 17.14
N ALA A 116 -2.47 -14.00 16.73
CA ALA A 116 -1.53 -14.52 15.76
C ALA A 116 -1.66 -13.77 14.41
N ALA A 117 -0.52 -13.52 13.77
CA ALA A 117 -0.50 -12.95 12.43
C ALA A 117 -1.03 -13.99 11.44
N ASP A 118 -2.17 -13.68 10.80
CA ASP A 118 -2.78 -14.53 9.79
C ASP A 118 -1.99 -14.45 8.46
N ASN A 119 -1.72 -15.60 7.86
CA ASN A 119 -1.09 -15.67 6.54
C ASN A 119 -1.95 -15.02 5.44
N LEU A 120 -3.27 -15.00 5.61
CA LEU A 120 -4.19 -14.28 4.71
C LEU A 120 -3.88 -12.78 4.65
N GLY A 121 -3.43 -12.19 5.77
CA GLY A 121 -3.04 -10.78 5.82
C GLY A 121 -1.84 -10.47 4.91
N LYS A 122 -0.88 -11.39 4.77
CA LYS A 122 0.29 -11.20 3.89
C LYS A 122 -0.12 -11.20 2.41
N TRP A 123 -0.93 -12.16 2.00
CA TRP A 123 -1.44 -12.24 0.62
C TRP A 123 -2.30 -11.03 0.26
N LYS A 124 -3.17 -10.60 1.18
CA LYS A 124 -3.96 -9.38 1.00
C LYS A 124 -3.08 -8.18 0.69
N THR A 125 -2.06 -7.92 1.51
CA THR A 125 -1.14 -6.79 1.30
C THR A 125 -0.39 -6.93 -0.03
N GLY A 126 0.05 -8.13 -0.40
CA GLY A 126 0.66 -8.39 -1.69
C GLY A 126 -0.23 -8.00 -2.88
N PHE A 127 -1.51 -8.41 -2.87
CA PHE A 127 -2.45 -8.05 -3.93
C PHE A 127 -2.82 -6.57 -3.93
N GLN A 128 -2.93 -5.93 -2.76
CA GLN A 128 -3.12 -4.49 -2.65
C GLN A 128 -1.95 -3.72 -3.29
N LEU A 129 -0.71 -4.07 -2.95
CA LEU A 129 0.48 -3.44 -3.54
C LEU A 129 0.57 -3.68 -5.05
N THR A 130 0.28 -4.89 -5.51
CA THR A 130 0.24 -5.21 -6.96
C THR A 130 -0.76 -4.32 -7.68
N TYR A 131 -1.97 -4.16 -7.15
CA TYR A 131 -2.99 -3.29 -7.72
C TYR A 131 -2.55 -1.83 -7.75
N LEU A 132 -2.05 -1.30 -6.62
CA LEU A 132 -1.62 0.09 -6.50
C LEU A 132 -0.47 0.42 -7.45
N ILE A 133 0.56 -0.43 -7.50
CA ILE A 133 1.71 -0.27 -8.42
C ILE A 133 1.23 -0.34 -9.87
N SER A 134 0.37 -1.31 -10.22
CA SER A 134 -0.17 -1.44 -11.58
C SER A 134 -0.92 -0.18 -12.02
N GLY A 135 -1.79 0.37 -11.15
CA GLY A 135 -2.53 1.60 -11.44
C GLY A 135 -1.61 2.81 -11.65
N MET A 136 -0.59 2.96 -10.80
CA MET A 136 0.40 4.04 -10.94
C MET A 136 1.26 3.88 -12.20
N VAL A 137 1.67 2.66 -12.55
CA VAL A 137 2.40 2.37 -13.80
C VAL A 137 1.54 2.73 -15.00
N TRP A 138 0.27 2.32 -15.01
CA TRP A 138 -0.65 2.62 -16.10
C TRP A 138 -0.85 4.13 -16.29
N LEU A 139 -1.03 4.87 -15.19
CA LEU A 139 -1.14 6.34 -15.21
C LEU A 139 0.14 6.98 -15.75
N THR A 140 1.30 6.58 -15.23
CA THR A 140 2.60 7.13 -15.64
C THR A 140 2.86 6.89 -17.12
N LEU A 141 2.62 5.67 -17.61
CA LEU A 141 2.80 5.34 -19.02
C LEU A 141 1.75 6.00 -19.92
N GLY A 142 0.56 6.30 -19.37
CA GLY A 142 -0.51 7.02 -20.06
C GLY A 142 -0.17 8.47 -20.40
N THR A 143 0.75 9.09 -19.67
CA THR A 143 1.19 10.48 -19.90
C THR A 143 2.39 10.59 -20.85
N MET A 144 2.91 9.48 -21.39
CA MET A 144 4.04 9.47 -22.32
C MET A 144 3.55 9.51 -23.78
N ASP A 145 4.08 10.42 -24.60
CA ASP A 145 3.68 10.62 -26.00
C ASP A 145 4.00 9.40 -26.90
N SER A 146 5.06 8.67 -26.61
CA SER A 146 5.44 7.46 -27.36
C SER A 146 5.96 6.38 -26.43
N LEU A 147 5.41 5.17 -26.57
CA LEU A 147 5.88 3.99 -25.86
C LEU A 147 6.59 3.05 -26.83
N GLY A 148 7.84 2.72 -26.53
CA GLY A 148 8.51 1.60 -27.20
C GLY A 148 7.81 0.27 -26.85
N PRO A 149 8.11 -0.83 -27.59
CA PRO A 149 7.42 -2.10 -27.40
C PRO A 149 7.52 -2.65 -25.95
N PHE A 150 8.62 -2.38 -25.28
CA PHE A 150 8.83 -2.78 -23.88
C PHE A 150 7.86 -2.06 -22.92
N LEU A 151 7.80 -0.74 -22.99
CA LEU A 151 6.88 0.06 -22.15
C LEU A 151 5.41 -0.17 -22.53
N GLY A 152 5.15 -0.38 -23.83
CA GLY A 152 3.83 -0.75 -24.33
C GLY A 152 3.33 -2.07 -23.75
N PHE A 153 4.21 -3.06 -23.59
CA PHE A 153 3.87 -4.31 -22.90
C PHE A 153 3.45 -4.07 -21.43
N PHE A 154 4.20 -3.25 -20.67
CA PHE A 154 3.82 -2.94 -19.29
C PHE A 154 2.50 -2.16 -19.21
N ARG A 155 2.26 -1.24 -20.13
CA ARG A 155 0.97 -0.52 -20.20
C ARG A 155 -0.18 -1.48 -20.46
N TRP A 156 -0.03 -2.42 -21.42
CA TRP A 156 -1.02 -3.45 -21.68
C TRP A 156 -1.25 -4.35 -20.45
N LEU A 157 -0.18 -4.77 -19.77
CA LEU A 157 -0.24 -5.62 -18.59
C LEU A 157 -1.00 -4.96 -17.44
N THR A 158 -0.88 -3.64 -17.28
CA THR A 158 -1.46 -2.86 -16.17
C THR A 158 -2.77 -2.16 -16.56
N THR A 159 -3.36 -2.47 -17.72
CA THR A 159 -4.65 -1.90 -18.15
C THR A 159 -5.74 -2.22 -17.13
N PRO A 160 -6.53 -1.21 -16.67
CA PRO A 160 -7.49 -1.40 -15.57
C PRO A 160 -8.67 -2.29 -15.94
N TRP A 161 -9.30 -2.08 -17.12
CA TRP A 161 -10.47 -2.82 -17.57
C TRP A 161 -10.49 -2.87 -19.11
N GLY A 162 -10.97 -3.98 -19.68
CA GLY A 162 -11.19 -4.12 -21.12
C GLY A 162 -10.10 -4.88 -21.86
N GLU A 163 -9.46 -4.28 -22.86
CA GLU A 163 -8.60 -4.96 -23.83
C GLU A 163 -7.17 -5.30 -23.35
N GLY A 164 -6.88 -5.10 -22.08
CA GLY A 164 -5.55 -5.37 -21.49
C GLY A 164 -5.45 -6.73 -20.80
N ALA A 165 -4.33 -6.95 -20.14
CA ALA A 165 -4.16 -8.09 -19.25
C ALA A 165 -5.03 -7.95 -18.00
N TRP A 166 -5.43 -9.07 -17.41
CA TRP A 166 -6.29 -9.10 -16.23
C TRP A 166 -5.56 -8.87 -14.90
N LEU A 167 -4.32 -8.40 -14.92
CA LEU A 167 -3.50 -8.24 -13.71
C LEU A 167 -4.15 -7.28 -12.71
N MET A 168 -4.53 -6.09 -13.16
CA MET A 168 -5.11 -5.07 -12.29
C MET A 168 -6.50 -5.47 -11.78
N PRO A 169 -7.47 -5.91 -12.60
CA PRO A 169 -8.76 -6.39 -12.14
C PRO A 169 -8.69 -7.57 -11.19
N ILE A 170 -7.85 -8.57 -11.49
CA ILE A 170 -7.69 -9.76 -10.64
C ILE A 170 -7.05 -9.37 -9.29
N SER A 171 -6.01 -8.55 -9.30
CA SER A 171 -5.37 -8.11 -8.04
C SER A 171 -6.33 -7.31 -7.16
N LEU A 172 -7.18 -6.44 -7.73
CA LEU A 172 -8.21 -5.74 -6.98
C LEU A 172 -9.25 -6.72 -6.40
N PHE A 173 -9.76 -7.64 -7.22
CA PHE A 173 -10.74 -8.63 -6.76
C PHE A 173 -10.19 -9.46 -5.60
N LEU A 174 -8.95 -9.99 -5.73
CA LEU A 174 -8.32 -10.76 -4.68
C LEU A 174 -8.02 -9.93 -3.43
N ALA A 175 -7.58 -8.68 -3.59
CA ALA A 175 -7.39 -7.75 -2.48
C ALA A 175 -8.68 -7.51 -1.70
N VAL A 176 -9.81 -7.29 -2.39
CA VAL A 176 -11.13 -7.09 -1.76
C VAL A 176 -11.61 -8.38 -1.09
N ALA A 177 -11.57 -9.52 -1.78
CA ALA A 177 -11.99 -10.80 -1.24
C ALA A 177 -11.23 -11.15 0.04
N LEU A 178 -9.90 -11.07 0.01
CA LEU A 178 -9.05 -11.32 1.17
C LEU A 178 -9.26 -10.28 2.28
N THR A 179 -9.56 -9.03 1.93
CA THR A 179 -9.90 -7.98 2.91
C THR A 179 -11.16 -8.34 3.68
N VAL A 180 -12.21 -8.78 3.00
CA VAL A 180 -13.48 -9.19 3.62
C VAL A 180 -13.29 -10.47 4.45
N ILE A 181 -12.69 -11.51 3.88
CA ILE A 181 -12.49 -12.80 4.56
C ILE A 181 -11.63 -12.62 5.82
N SER A 182 -10.50 -11.91 5.70
CA SER A 182 -9.65 -11.67 6.86
C SER A 182 -10.26 -10.73 7.89
N GLY A 183 -11.10 -9.77 7.47
CA GLY A 183 -11.89 -8.93 8.37
C GLY A 183 -12.89 -9.74 9.17
N TRP A 184 -13.63 -10.63 8.50
CA TRP A 184 -14.59 -11.52 9.15
C TRP A 184 -13.93 -12.44 10.18
N HIS A 185 -12.77 -13.00 9.85
CA HIS A 185 -12.02 -13.89 10.75
C HIS A 185 -11.53 -13.21 12.04
N TYR A 186 -11.39 -11.86 12.04
CA TYR A 186 -11.04 -11.09 13.25
C TYR A 186 -12.25 -10.70 14.11
N LEU A 187 -13.47 -10.82 13.58
CA LEU A 187 -14.69 -10.47 14.31
C LEU A 187 -15.32 -11.69 15.03
N TRP A 188 -14.93 -12.89 14.63
CA TRP A 188 -15.33 -14.18 15.23
C TRP A 188 -14.18 -14.85 15.98
#